data_1d9f68653d5a85c5a20067340c1f2b69
#
_entry.id   1d9f68653d5a85c5a20067340c1f2b69
#
_cell.length_a   1.000
_cell.length_b   1.000
_cell.length_c   1.000
_cell.angle_alpha   90.00
_cell.angle_beta   90.00
_cell.angle_gamma   90.00
#
_symmetry.space_group_name_H-M   'P 1'
#
loop_
_entity.id
_entity.type
_entity.pdbx_description
1 polymer ?
#
loop_
_entity_poly.entity_id
_entity_poly.type
_entity_poly.pdbx_seq_one_letter_code
_entity_poly.pdbx_strand_id
1 'polypeptide(L)'
;MITVRNISKSYGTLPALQDISFEVHKGEIFGIIGPDGAGKTSLFRILTTLLSPDRGHATVAGLDVVKDYKQLRQIVGYMPGRFSLYQDLTVEENLDFFASVFGTSIREHYDLIAPIYRQIEPFNKRRAGALSGGMKQKLALCCALIHKPDVLFLDEPGTGVDPVSRKEFWEMLADLKRQGLTMLVSTPYMDEAELCDRVALIQKGKIMSIDTPQGIMAAFKNTLIAARSDNMHQLIKDLRTMEGVADCYAFGEFAHVKMNLDSPGIQTSEEAVRQFLQEKQHHNIEVKPAEATVEDCFIELMKN
;
A
#
# COMPACT_ATOMS: atom_id res chain seq x y z
N MET A 1 -13.34 12.58 -6.04
CA MET A 1 -13.78 12.36 -4.64
C MET A 1 -12.80 12.96 -3.65
N ILE A 2 -11.48 12.75 -3.82
CA ILE A 2 -10.41 13.44 -3.09
C ILE A 2 -9.61 14.25 -4.10
N THR A 3 -9.27 15.49 -3.78
CA THR A 3 -8.38 16.34 -4.59
C THR A 3 -7.29 16.89 -3.71
N VAL A 4 -6.03 16.69 -4.09
CA VAL A 4 -4.83 17.16 -3.38
C VAL A 4 -4.04 18.05 -4.33
N ARG A 5 -3.69 19.25 -3.89
CA ARG A 5 -2.98 20.25 -4.70
C ARG A 5 -1.81 20.85 -3.91
N ASN A 6 -0.59 20.56 -4.35
CA ASN A 6 0.67 21.14 -3.89
C ASN A 6 0.87 21.04 -2.36
N ILE A 7 0.38 19.95 -1.73
CA ILE A 7 0.51 19.74 -0.30
C ILE A 7 1.98 19.56 0.06
N SER A 8 2.44 20.40 0.99
CA SER A 8 3.78 20.30 1.59
C SER A 8 3.67 20.32 3.12
N LYS A 9 4.56 19.53 3.77
CA LYS A 9 4.63 19.44 5.24
C LYS A 9 6.05 19.17 5.69
N SER A 10 6.50 19.90 6.69
CA SER A 10 7.81 19.69 7.33
C SER A 10 7.66 19.50 8.84
N TYR A 11 8.57 18.74 9.43
CA TYR A 11 8.77 18.63 10.87
C TYR A 11 10.14 19.23 11.23
N GLY A 12 10.13 20.47 11.71
CA GLY A 12 11.35 21.25 11.84
C GLY A 12 12.01 21.45 10.47
N THR A 13 13.24 21.00 10.32
CA THR A 13 13.99 21.07 9.05
C THR A 13 13.76 19.87 8.10
N LEU A 14 13.06 18.83 8.57
CA LEU A 14 12.85 17.61 7.77
C LEU A 14 11.57 17.74 6.92
N PRO A 15 11.66 17.80 5.60
CA PRO A 15 10.49 17.79 4.73
C PRO A 15 9.89 16.37 4.68
N ALA A 16 8.63 16.25 5.13
CA ALA A 16 7.89 14.99 5.10
C ALA A 16 7.03 14.84 3.83
N LEU A 17 6.52 15.95 3.30
CA LEU A 17 5.77 16.01 2.05
C LEU A 17 6.23 17.23 1.25
N GLN A 18 6.43 17.06 -0.05
CA GLN A 18 6.95 18.06 -0.96
C GLN A 18 6.09 18.13 -2.22
N ASP A 19 5.22 19.12 -2.30
CA ASP A 19 4.43 19.42 -3.49
C ASP A 19 3.55 18.25 -3.99
N ILE A 20 2.88 17.57 -3.07
CA ILE A 20 2.04 16.41 -3.37
C ILE A 20 0.75 16.86 -4.06
N SER A 21 0.48 16.29 -5.24
CA SER A 21 -0.74 16.55 -6.00
C SER A 21 -1.26 15.27 -6.65
N PHE A 22 -2.55 14.95 -6.43
CA PHE A 22 -3.25 13.83 -7.07
C PHE A 22 -4.76 13.96 -6.88
N GLU A 23 -5.49 13.10 -7.59
CA GLU A 23 -6.95 12.99 -7.49
C GLU A 23 -7.37 11.53 -7.31
N VAL A 24 -8.39 11.32 -6.45
CA VAL A 24 -9.04 10.02 -6.25
C VAL A 24 -10.48 10.13 -6.77
N HIS A 25 -10.87 9.20 -7.62
CA HIS A 25 -12.22 9.15 -8.18
C HIS A 25 -13.19 8.46 -7.21
N LYS A 26 -14.49 8.66 -7.43
CA LYS A 26 -15.51 8.02 -6.60
C LYS A 26 -15.55 6.51 -6.89
N GLY A 27 -15.58 5.70 -5.84
CA GLY A 27 -15.71 4.24 -5.95
C GLY A 27 -14.43 3.51 -6.34
N GLU A 28 -13.24 4.19 -6.31
CA GLU A 28 -11.97 3.51 -6.53
C GLU A 28 -11.22 3.19 -5.24
N ILE A 29 -10.37 2.19 -5.29
CA ILE A 29 -9.28 1.97 -4.32
C ILE A 29 -8.03 2.62 -4.90
N PHE A 30 -7.58 3.71 -4.27
CA PHE A 30 -6.36 4.39 -4.65
C PHE A 30 -5.25 4.09 -3.65
N GLY A 31 -4.12 3.55 -4.12
CA GLY A 31 -2.97 3.19 -3.31
C GLY A 31 -1.93 4.31 -3.20
N ILE A 32 -1.44 4.60 -2.00
CA ILE A 32 -0.21 5.39 -1.77
C ILE A 32 0.89 4.40 -1.37
N ILE A 33 1.73 4.04 -2.33
CA ILE A 33 2.69 2.94 -2.21
C ILE A 33 4.10 3.50 -2.02
N GLY A 34 4.79 3.05 -1.01
CA GLY A 34 6.17 3.48 -0.76
C GLY A 34 6.73 2.99 0.57
N PRO A 35 8.05 3.08 0.77
CA PRO A 35 8.72 2.56 1.95
C PRO A 35 8.34 3.32 3.22
N ASP A 36 8.77 2.81 4.37
CA ASP A 36 8.64 3.49 5.64
C ASP A 36 9.37 4.83 5.60
N GLY A 37 8.75 5.85 6.20
CA GLY A 37 9.28 7.20 6.18
C GLY A 37 9.06 7.99 4.87
N ALA A 38 8.38 7.43 3.87
CA ALA A 38 8.10 8.12 2.60
C ALA A 38 7.11 9.30 2.73
N GLY A 39 6.43 9.46 3.88
CA GLY A 39 5.47 10.53 4.14
C GLY A 39 4.00 10.10 4.12
N LYS A 40 3.70 8.82 3.88
CA LYS A 40 2.33 8.27 3.76
C LYS A 40 1.43 8.68 4.92
N THR A 41 1.81 8.35 6.15
CA THR A 41 1.04 8.68 7.36
C THR A 41 0.84 10.19 7.55
N SER A 42 1.83 11.03 7.18
CA SER A 42 1.67 12.49 7.25
C SER A 42 0.59 12.98 6.29
N LEU A 43 0.56 12.43 5.08
CA LEU A 43 -0.47 12.72 4.09
C LEU A 43 -1.86 12.28 4.60
N PHE A 44 -1.98 11.06 5.12
CA PHE A 44 -3.24 10.54 5.68
C PHE A 44 -3.75 11.41 6.83
N ARG A 45 -2.88 11.83 7.75
CA ARG A 45 -3.25 12.73 8.85
C ARG A 45 -3.74 14.09 8.36
N ILE A 46 -3.21 14.61 7.26
CA ILE A 46 -3.69 15.85 6.66
C ILE A 46 -5.10 15.64 6.08
N LEU A 47 -5.28 14.59 5.29
CA LEU A 47 -6.56 14.30 4.64
C LEU A 47 -7.68 13.93 5.62
N THR A 48 -7.32 13.36 6.77
CA THR A 48 -8.25 13.04 7.87
C THR A 48 -8.34 14.14 8.93
N THR A 49 -7.84 15.35 8.63
CA THR A 49 -7.92 16.54 9.49
C THR A 49 -7.17 16.48 10.82
N LEU A 50 -6.27 15.53 11.00
CA LEU A 50 -5.46 15.36 12.21
C LEU A 50 -4.18 16.21 12.19
N LEU A 51 -3.81 16.74 11.03
CA LEU A 51 -2.63 17.54 10.80
C LEU A 51 -2.94 18.62 9.75
N SER A 52 -2.47 19.84 9.97
CA SER A 52 -2.57 20.89 8.95
C SER A 52 -1.37 20.86 8.01
N PRO A 53 -1.57 21.05 6.70
CA PRO A 53 -0.46 21.22 5.77
C PRO A 53 0.24 22.58 6.03
N ASP A 54 1.52 22.69 5.63
CA ASP A 54 2.24 23.97 5.68
C ASP A 54 1.96 24.79 4.41
N ARG A 55 1.72 24.11 3.28
CA ARG A 55 1.34 24.70 1.98
C ARG A 55 0.39 23.79 1.23
N GLY A 56 -0.27 24.36 0.22
CA GLY A 56 -1.22 23.65 -0.62
C GLY A 56 -2.59 23.52 0.02
N HIS A 57 -3.48 22.80 -0.63
CA HIS A 57 -4.83 22.55 -0.12
C HIS A 57 -5.32 21.17 -0.56
N ALA A 58 -6.27 20.62 0.16
CA ALA A 58 -6.93 19.37 -0.21
C ALA A 58 -8.41 19.44 0.13
N THR A 59 -9.20 18.71 -0.66
CA THR A 59 -10.63 18.50 -0.40
C THR A 59 -10.95 17.01 -0.42
N VAL A 60 -11.88 16.60 0.43
CA VAL A 60 -12.43 15.24 0.50
C VAL A 60 -13.95 15.37 0.46
N ALA A 61 -14.59 14.67 -0.48
CA ALA A 61 -16.04 14.79 -0.73
C ALA A 61 -16.51 16.24 -0.94
N GLY A 62 -15.65 17.10 -1.52
CA GLY A 62 -15.91 18.52 -1.73
C GLY A 62 -15.67 19.43 -0.52
N LEU A 63 -15.35 18.87 0.66
CA LEU A 63 -15.05 19.61 1.88
C LEU A 63 -13.55 19.90 2.02
N ASP A 64 -13.18 21.12 2.39
CA ASP A 64 -11.78 21.51 2.65
C ASP A 64 -11.27 20.89 3.97
N VAL A 65 -10.11 20.22 3.91
CA VAL A 65 -9.55 19.48 5.05
C VAL A 65 -9.19 20.36 6.25
N VAL A 66 -9.04 21.67 6.07
CA VAL A 66 -8.71 22.62 7.14
C VAL A 66 -9.95 23.39 7.59
N LYS A 67 -10.74 23.92 6.67
CA LYS A 67 -11.89 24.77 6.98
C LYS A 67 -13.10 23.98 7.46
N ASP A 68 -13.38 22.85 6.79
CA ASP A 68 -14.60 22.05 7.00
C ASP A 68 -14.33 20.81 7.86
N TYR A 69 -13.26 20.80 8.67
CA TYR A 69 -12.80 19.62 9.41
C TYR A 69 -13.87 18.96 10.29
N LYS A 70 -14.80 19.75 10.85
CA LYS A 70 -15.89 19.20 11.70
C LYS A 70 -16.88 18.36 10.89
N GLN A 71 -17.26 18.85 9.71
CA GLN A 71 -18.17 18.14 8.79
C GLN A 71 -17.46 16.93 8.20
N LEU A 72 -16.21 17.10 7.78
CA LEU A 72 -15.41 16.06 7.18
C LEU A 72 -15.23 14.85 8.10
N ARG A 73 -15.01 15.09 9.41
CA ARG A 73 -14.91 14.02 10.42
C ARG A 73 -16.17 13.17 10.58
N GLN A 74 -17.33 13.67 10.16
CA GLN A 74 -18.59 12.91 10.21
C GLN A 74 -18.77 11.96 9.03
N ILE A 75 -18.06 12.20 7.94
CA ILE A 75 -18.25 11.46 6.67
C ILE A 75 -17.02 10.64 6.25
N VAL A 76 -15.95 10.66 7.03
CA VAL A 76 -14.75 9.86 6.75
C VAL A 76 -14.55 8.77 7.78
N GLY A 77 -14.23 7.57 7.31
CA GLY A 77 -13.69 6.50 8.14
C GLY A 77 -12.16 6.54 8.12
N TYR A 78 -11.52 6.32 9.26
CA TYR A 78 -10.06 6.28 9.34
C TYR A 78 -9.58 5.12 10.18
N MET A 79 -8.77 4.28 9.58
CA MET A 79 -8.05 3.19 10.24
C MET A 79 -6.56 3.53 10.24
N PRO A 80 -5.98 3.95 11.38
CA PRO A 80 -4.55 4.26 11.49
C PRO A 80 -3.71 2.99 11.52
N GLY A 81 -2.46 3.08 11.09
CA GLY A 81 -1.52 1.95 10.97
C GLY A 81 -1.14 1.30 12.31
N ARG A 82 -1.37 2.00 13.43
CA ARG A 82 -1.24 1.41 14.76
C ARG A 82 -2.64 1.10 15.29
N PHE A 83 -2.79 -0.10 15.88
CA PHE A 83 -4.03 -0.49 16.54
C PHE A 83 -4.41 0.57 17.60
N SER A 84 -5.48 1.30 17.33
CA SER A 84 -5.90 2.49 18.10
C SER A 84 -7.19 2.27 18.89
N LEU A 85 -7.73 1.04 18.88
CA LEU A 85 -8.93 0.73 19.63
C LEU A 85 -8.63 0.48 21.11
N TYR A 86 -9.66 0.57 21.94
CA TYR A 86 -9.54 0.35 23.39
C TYR A 86 -9.31 -1.13 23.68
N GLN A 87 -8.10 -1.46 24.08
CA GLN A 87 -7.67 -2.87 24.27
C GLN A 87 -8.37 -3.55 25.45
N ASP A 88 -8.78 -2.78 26.46
CA ASP A 88 -9.47 -3.27 27.63
C ASP A 88 -10.98 -3.46 27.43
N LEU A 89 -11.54 -2.82 26.40
CA LEU A 89 -12.93 -3.02 25.99
C LEU A 89 -13.07 -4.28 25.14
N THR A 90 -14.24 -4.89 25.18
CA THR A 90 -14.61 -6.02 24.34
C THR A 90 -14.83 -5.57 22.89
N VAL A 91 -15.00 -6.53 21.98
CA VAL A 91 -15.36 -6.26 20.57
C VAL A 91 -16.62 -5.43 20.48
N GLU A 92 -17.69 -5.85 21.19
CA GLU A 92 -18.98 -5.16 21.21
C GLU A 92 -18.87 -3.76 21.81
N GLU A 93 -18.19 -3.60 22.95
CA GLU A 93 -18.01 -2.30 23.59
C GLU A 93 -17.20 -1.30 22.75
N ASN A 94 -16.22 -1.77 21.99
CA ASN A 94 -15.52 -0.92 21.01
C ASN A 94 -16.47 -0.43 19.91
N LEU A 95 -17.28 -1.33 19.33
CA LEU A 95 -18.25 -0.97 18.28
C LEU A 95 -19.32 -0.01 18.81
N ASP A 96 -19.88 -0.27 20.00
CA ASP A 96 -20.87 0.60 20.63
C ASP A 96 -20.28 1.99 20.96
N PHE A 97 -19.04 2.04 21.42
CA PHE A 97 -18.34 3.30 21.66
C PHE A 97 -18.24 4.13 20.37
N PHE A 98 -17.71 3.55 19.29
CA PHE A 98 -17.58 4.30 18.04
C PHE A 98 -18.94 4.63 17.43
N ALA A 99 -19.95 3.75 17.50
CA ALA A 99 -21.30 4.07 17.08
C ALA A 99 -21.86 5.27 17.86
N SER A 100 -21.70 5.30 19.19
CA SER A 100 -22.16 6.41 20.04
C SER A 100 -21.49 7.74 19.71
N VAL A 101 -20.18 7.74 19.39
CA VAL A 101 -19.43 8.95 18.99
C VAL A 101 -20.03 9.58 17.73
N PHE A 102 -20.55 8.77 16.82
CA PHE A 102 -21.19 9.23 15.58
C PHE A 102 -22.71 9.35 15.68
N GLY A 103 -23.30 9.14 16.86
CA GLY A 103 -24.75 9.24 17.08
C GLY A 103 -25.58 8.16 16.37
N THR A 104 -25.00 6.99 16.16
CA THR A 104 -25.64 5.83 15.52
C THR A 104 -25.56 4.60 16.42
N SER A 105 -25.97 3.44 15.93
CA SER A 105 -25.91 2.16 16.64
C SER A 105 -25.41 1.04 15.72
N ILE A 106 -24.88 -0.05 16.32
CA ILE A 106 -24.48 -1.25 15.56
C ILE A 106 -25.65 -1.76 14.71
N ARG A 107 -26.87 -1.75 15.25
CA ARG A 107 -28.06 -2.26 14.57
C ARG A 107 -28.41 -1.45 13.32
N GLU A 108 -28.24 -0.15 13.36
CA GLU A 108 -28.60 0.76 12.25
C GLU A 108 -27.77 0.52 10.99
N HIS A 109 -26.50 0.21 11.15
CA HIS A 109 -25.57 -0.02 10.04
C HIS A 109 -25.00 -1.46 10.00
N TYR A 110 -25.72 -2.41 10.65
CA TYR A 110 -25.29 -3.80 10.73
C TYR A 110 -25.01 -4.39 9.34
N ASP A 111 -25.88 -4.16 8.37
CA ASP A 111 -25.76 -4.73 7.02
C ASP A 111 -24.44 -4.33 6.33
N LEU A 112 -23.96 -3.10 6.57
CA LEU A 112 -22.69 -2.65 6.01
C LEU A 112 -21.50 -3.40 6.61
N ILE A 113 -21.50 -3.62 7.93
CA ILE A 113 -20.39 -4.27 8.62
C ILE A 113 -20.54 -5.80 8.73
N ALA A 114 -21.74 -6.33 8.51
CA ALA A 114 -22.05 -7.75 8.72
C ALA A 114 -21.10 -8.73 8.00
N PRO A 115 -20.67 -8.50 6.73
CA PRO A 115 -19.74 -9.41 6.05
C PRO A 115 -18.42 -9.57 6.80
N ILE A 116 -18.00 -8.51 7.51
CA ILE A 116 -16.75 -8.47 8.29
C ILE A 116 -17.02 -8.89 9.73
N TYR A 117 -18.07 -8.29 10.34
CA TYR A 117 -18.37 -8.44 11.76
C TYR A 117 -18.72 -9.89 12.12
N ARG A 118 -19.49 -10.62 11.30
CA ARG A 118 -19.85 -12.03 11.53
C ARG A 118 -18.65 -12.94 11.77
N GLN A 119 -17.47 -12.60 11.27
CA GLN A 119 -16.25 -13.37 11.46
C GLN A 119 -15.68 -13.19 12.88
N ILE A 120 -16.00 -12.07 13.54
CA ILE A 120 -15.52 -11.74 14.90
C ILE A 120 -16.67 -11.69 15.93
N GLU A 121 -17.91 -11.70 15.51
CA GLU A 121 -19.11 -11.69 16.36
C GLU A 121 -19.14 -12.82 17.40
N PRO A 122 -18.70 -14.07 17.10
CA PRO A 122 -18.59 -15.12 18.11
C PRO A 122 -17.66 -14.76 19.29
N PHE A 123 -16.83 -13.75 19.11
CA PHE A 123 -15.87 -13.25 20.11
C PHE A 123 -16.27 -11.88 20.68
N ASN A 124 -17.52 -11.44 20.50
CA ASN A 124 -18.00 -10.11 20.86
C ASN A 124 -17.73 -9.72 22.32
N LYS A 125 -17.72 -10.69 23.24
CA LYS A 125 -17.37 -10.48 24.66
C LYS A 125 -15.88 -10.58 24.99
N ARG A 126 -15.04 -10.87 24.00
CA ARG A 126 -13.56 -10.92 24.20
C ARG A 126 -12.99 -9.51 24.15
N ARG A 127 -12.06 -9.20 25.05
CA ARG A 127 -11.30 -7.93 25.04
C ARG A 127 -10.51 -7.78 23.75
N ALA A 128 -10.50 -6.59 23.17
CA ALA A 128 -9.81 -6.30 21.93
C ALA A 128 -8.29 -6.58 22.02
N GLY A 129 -7.68 -6.37 23.20
CA GLY A 129 -6.28 -6.70 23.46
C GLY A 129 -5.94 -8.19 23.28
N ALA A 130 -6.92 -9.10 23.51
CA ALA A 130 -6.77 -10.55 23.43
C ALA A 130 -7.12 -11.15 22.05
N LEU A 131 -7.42 -10.30 21.05
CA LEU A 131 -7.67 -10.73 19.68
C LEU A 131 -6.36 -11.00 18.92
N SER A 132 -6.42 -11.89 17.91
CA SER A 132 -5.34 -12.02 16.93
C SER A 132 -5.18 -10.76 16.08
N GLY A 133 -4.05 -10.63 15.35
CA GLY A 133 -3.81 -9.49 14.47
C GLY A 133 -4.91 -9.29 13.44
N GLY A 134 -5.29 -10.35 12.72
CA GLY A 134 -6.37 -10.30 11.73
C GLY A 134 -7.74 -9.97 12.34
N MET A 135 -8.05 -10.47 13.55
CA MET A 135 -9.29 -10.09 14.24
C MET A 135 -9.29 -8.61 14.69
N LYS A 136 -8.14 -8.10 15.16
CA LYS A 136 -7.98 -6.69 15.50
C LYS A 136 -8.21 -5.79 14.28
N GLN A 137 -7.68 -6.19 13.14
CA GLN A 137 -7.84 -5.52 11.86
C GLN A 137 -9.33 -5.47 11.44
N LYS A 138 -10.03 -6.61 11.50
CA LYS A 138 -11.46 -6.70 11.20
C LYS A 138 -12.30 -5.81 12.13
N LEU A 139 -11.99 -5.81 13.44
CA LEU A 139 -12.65 -4.92 14.39
C LEU A 139 -12.40 -3.44 14.07
N ALA A 140 -11.15 -3.07 13.77
CA ALA A 140 -10.80 -1.69 13.42
C ALA A 140 -11.53 -1.23 12.15
N LEU A 141 -11.63 -2.10 11.15
CA LEU A 141 -12.38 -1.82 9.92
C LEU A 141 -13.88 -1.65 10.21
N CYS A 142 -14.51 -2.52 11.03
CA CYS A 142 -15.90 -2.36 11.44
C CYS A 142 -16.13 -1.02 12.17
N CYS A 143 -15.25 -0.64 13.10
CA CYS A 143 -15.34 0.63 13.81
C CYS A 143 -15.21 1.85 12.86
N ALA A 144 -14.35 1.76 11.84
CA ALA A 144 -14.18 2.81 10.85
C ALA A 144 -15.38 2.91 9.87
N LEU A 145 -16.18 1.86 9.74
CA LEU A 145 -17.35 1.77 8.86
C LEU A 145 -18.68 2.05 9.57
N ILE A 146 -18.70 2.01 10.91
CA ILE A 146 -19.97 1.98 11.70
C ILE A 146 -20.91 3.16 11.44
N HIS A 147 -20.36 4.29 11.02
CA HIS A 147 -21.13 5.51 10.72
C HIS A 147 -21.40 5.70 9.23
N LYS A 148 -21.14 4.67 8.39
CA LYS A 148 -21.36 4.68 6.93
C LYS A 148 -20.63 5.83 6.23
N PRO A 149 -19.29 5.85 6.27
CA PRO A 149 -18.52 6.95 5.69
C PRO A 149 -18.63 6.99 4.15
N ASP A 150 -18.45 8.20 3.58
CA ASP A 150 -18.34 8.40 2.13
C ASP A 150 -16.95 8.00 1.59
N VAL A 151 -15.93 8.15 2.43
CA VAL A 151 -14.53 7.82 2.11
C VAL A 151 -13.88 7.11 3.28
N LEU A 152 -13.16 6.03 2.98
CA LEU A 152 -12.38 5.26 3.96
C LEU A 152 -10.88 5.47 3.74
N PHE A 153 -10.18 5.86 4.79
CA PHE A 153 -8.73 6.00 4.83
C PHE A 153 -8.12 4.84 5.62
N LEU A 154 -7.21 4.10 5.01
CA LEU A 154 -6.55 2.93 5.60
C LEU A 154 -5.04 3.15 5.57
N ASP A 155 -4.46 3.48 6.72
CA ASP A 155 -3.03 3.77 6.84
C ASP A 155 -2.29 2.49 7.23
N GLU A 156 -1.64 1.84 6.26
CA GLU A 156 -0.88 0.59 6.42
C GLU A 156 -1.67 -0.55 7.10
N PRO A 157 -2.87 -0.88 6.60
CA PRO A 157 -3.77 -1.81 7.28
C PRO A 157 -3.19 -3.24 7.35
N GLY A 158 -2.29 -3.63 6.45
CA GLY A 158 -1.67 -4.96 6.39
C GLY A 158 -0.45 -5.15 7.29
N THR A 159 0.06 -4.08 7.93
CA THR A 159 1.31 -4.14 8.70
C THR A 159 1.15 -4.98 9.97
N GLY A 160 2.05 -5.95 10.16
CA GLY A 160 2.03 -6.84 11.32
C GLY A 160 0.93 -7.92 11.30
N VAL A 161 0.33 -8.16 10.15
CA VAL A 161 -0.70 -9.19 9.94
C VAL A 161 -0.12 -10.31 9.08
N ASP A 162 -0.50 -11.55 9.36
CA ASP A 162 -0.07 -12.72 8.58
C ASP A 162 -0.59 -12.66 7.13
N PRO A 163 0.09 -13.34 6.18
CA PRO A 163 -0.27 -13.25 4.75
C PRO A 163 -1.70 -13.70 4.43
N VAL A 164 -2.25 -14.69 5.16
CA VAL A 164 -3.61 -15.19 4.93
C VAL A 164 -4.64 -14.13 5.35
N SER A 165 -4.50 -13.61 6.57
CA SER A 165 -5.37 -12.53 7.08
C SER A 165 -5.28 -11.27 6.22
N ARG A 166 -4.08 -10.95 5.69
CA ARG A 166 -3.87 -9.82 4.78
C ARG A 166 -4.64 -10.00 3.47
N LYS A 167 -4.58 -11.19 2.87
CA LYS A 167 -5.35 -11.51 1.67
C LYS A 167 -6.86 -11.37 1.91
N GLU A 168 -7.37 -11.98 2.99
CA GLU A 168 -8.79 -11.85 3.36
C GLU A 168 -9.21 -10.39 3.54
N PHE A 169 -8.33 -9.56 4.11
CA PHE A 169 -8.60 -8.13 4.30
C PHE A 169 -8.78 -7.40 2.96
N TRP A 170 -7.93 -7.66 1.99
CA TRP A 170 -8.05 -7.07 0.65
C TRP A 170 -9.31 -7.56 -0.09
N GLU A 171 -9.72 -8.82 0.10
CA GLU A 171 -11.00 -9.34 -0.41
C GLU A 171 -12.18 -8.55 0.18
N MET A 172 -12.16 -8.25 1.49
CA MET A 172 -13.16 -7.39 2.12
C MET A 172 -13.17 -5.96 1.55
N LEU A 173 -12.01 -5.37 1.27
CA LEU A 173 -11.93 -4.05 0.63
C LEU A 173 -12.51 -4.07 -0.78
N ALA A 174 -12.25 -5.12 -1.55
CA ALA A 174 -12.85 -5.30 -2.87
C ALA A 174 -14.39 -5.38 -2.81
N ASP A 175 -14.94 -6.03 -1.78
CA ASP A 175 -16.38 -6.09 -1.55
C ASP A 175 -16.98 -4.72 -1.21
N LEU A 176 -16.34 -3.96 -0.35
CA LEU A 176 -16.73 -2.60 -0.01
C LEU A 176 -16.68 -1.67 -1.23
N LYS A 177 -15.67 -1.82 -2.08
CA LYS A 177 -15.57 -1.09 -3.36
C LYS A 177 -16.76 -1.41 -4.26
N ARG A 178 -17.16 -2.70 -4.39
CA ARG A 178 -18.34 -3.08 -5.20
C ARG A 178 -19.64 -2.45 -4.68
N GLN A 179 -19.69 -2.07 -3.41
CA GLN A 179 -20.79 -1.30 -2.83
C GLN A 179 -20.67 0.21 -3.06
N GLY A 180 -19.63 0.66 -3.77
CA GLY A 180 -19.41 2.05 -4.16
C GLY A 180 -18.59 2.89 -3.17
N LEU A 181 -17.98 2.27 -2.14
CA LEU A 181 -17.13 2.98 -1.19
C LEU A 181 -15.82 3.42 -1.87
N THR A 182 -15.43 4.66 -1.65
CA THR A 182 -14.14 5.20 -2.08
C THR A 182 -13.10 4.97 -1.01
N MET A 183 -11.93 4.46 -1.37
CA MET A 183 -10.89 4.13 -0.40
C MET A 183 -9.53 4.71 -0.81
N LEU A 184 -8.82 5.28 0.17
CA LEU A 184 -7.41 5.62 0.06
C LEU A 184 -6.62 4.70 1.00
N VAL A 185 -5.71 3.93 0.44
CA VAL A 185 -4.92 2.93 1.19
C VAL A 185 -3.46 3.28 1.11
N SER A 186 -2.74 3.33 2.24
CA SER A 186 -1.28 3.36 2.22
C SER A 186 -0.71 1.98 2.53
N THR A 187 0.40 1.62 1.88
CA THR A 187 1.12 0.39 2.18
C THR A 187 2.60 0.48 1.79
N PRO A 188 3.51 -0.16 2.55
CA PRO A 188 4.88 -0.36 2.11
C PRO A 188 5.05 -1.58 1.20
N TYR A 189 4.03 -2.42 1.07
CA TYR A 189 4.07 -3.66 0.30
C TYR A 189 3.74 -3.40 -1.17
N MET A 190 4.68 -3.66 -2.06
CA MET A 190 4.52 -3.39 -3.50
C MET A 190 3.56 -4.38 -4.18
N ASP A 191 3.44 -5.60 -3.67
CA ASP A 191 2.49 -6.63 -4.11
C ASP A 191 1.03 -6.20 -3.90
N GLU A 192 0.75 -5.37 -2.89
CA GLU A 192 -0.58 -4.82 -2.64
C GLU A 192 -0.99 -3.74 -3.67
N ALA A 193 -0.02 -3.17 -4.40
CA ALA A 193 -0.31 -2.19 -5.45
C ALA A 193 -1.25 -2.74 -6.53
N GLU A 194 -1.08 -4.02 -6.90
CA GLU A 194 -1.91 -4.67 -7.94
C GLU A 194 -3.37 -4.85 -7.52
N LEU A 195 -3.68 -4.71 -6.24
CA LEU A 195 -5.04 -4.79 -5.69
C LEU A 195 -5.77 -3.44 -5.70
N CYS A 196 -5.06 -2.37 -6.10
CA CYS A 196 -5.61 -1.03 -6.25
C CYS A 196 -6.01 -0.76 -7.72
N ASP A 197 -6.96 0.15 -7.94
CA ASP A 197 -7.31 0.59 -9.29
C ASP A 197 -6.23 1.50 -9.89
N ARG A 198 -5.74 2.42 -9.07
CA ARG A 198 -4.63 3.33 -9.37
C ARG A 198 -3.76 3.47 -8.16
N VAL A 199 -2.49 3.77 -8.39
CA VAL A 199 -1.52 3.98 -7.33
C VAL A 199 -0.68 5.21 -7.57
N ALA A 200 -0.26 5.84 -6.48
CA ALA A 200 0.80 6.83 -6.46
C ALA A 200 2.02 6.22 -5.76
N LEU A 201 3.12 6.10 -6.48
CA LEU A 201 4.40 5.69 -5.91
C LEU A 201 5.03 6.90 -5.23
N ILE A 202 5.30 6.79 -3.93
CA ILE A 202 5.85 7.90 -3.11
C ILE A 202 7.18 7.53 -2.49
N GLN A 203 8.14 8.46 -2.54
CA GLN A 203 9.43 8.34 -1.85
C GLN A 203 9.92 9.71 -1.39
N LYS A 204 10.51 9.77 -0.19
CA LYS A 204 11.08 11.00 0.39
C LYS A 204 10.14 12.20 0.29
N GLY A 205 8.84 11.96 0.50
CA GLY A 205 7.80 12.99 0.47
C GLY A 205 7.43 13.49 -0.93
N LYS A 206 7.81 12.81 -2.01
CA LYS A 206 7.48 13.16 -3.39
C LYS A 206 6.77 12.02 -4.09
N ILE A 207 5.78 12.34 -4.92
CA ILE A 207 5.19 11.37 -5.84
C ILE A 207 6.13 11.20 -7.03
N MET A 208 6.44 9.95 -7.34
CA MET A 208 7.32 9.57 -8.45
C MET A 208 6.52 9.22 -9.70
N SER A 209 5.38 8.56 -9.54
CA SER A 209 4.48 8.15 -10.63
C SER A 209 3.06 7.98 -10.11
N ILE A 210 2.07 8.22 -10.96
CA ILE A 210 0.65 7.92 -10.71
C ILE A 210 0.10 7.25 -11.95
N ASP A 211 -0.37 6.01 -11.83
CA ASP A 211 -1.05 5.30 -12.91
C ASP A 211 -1.80 4.08 -12.33
N THR A 212 -2.45 3.30 -13.21
CA THR A 212 -2.84 1.93 -12.89
C THR A 212 -1.60 1.07 -12.67
N PRO A 213 -1.67 -0.01 -11.87
CA PRO A 213 -0.55 -0.94 -11.72
C PRO A 213 -0.01 -1.43 -13.06
N GLN A 214 -0.92 -1.78 -13.98
CA GLN A 214 -0.58 -2.22 -15.34
C GLN A 214 0.11 -1.11 -16.15
N GLY A 215 -0.32 0.16 -16.02
CA GLY A 215 0.31 1.31 -16.66
C GLY A 215 1.74 1.53 -16.16
N ILE A 216 1.96 1.39 -14.84
CA ILE A 216 3.29 1.48 -14.25
C ILE A 216 4.20 0.36 -14.77
N MET A 217 3.72 -0.89 -14.79
CA MET A 217 4.50 -2.03 -15.31
C MET A 217 4.80 -1.90 -16.81
N ALA A 218 3.83 -1.43 -17.60
CA ALA A 218 4.01 -1.21 -19.03
C ALA A 218 5.02 -0.09 -19.36
N ALA A 219 5.26 0.85 -18.44
CA ALA A 219 6.26 1.88 -18.59
C ALA A 219 7.71 1.37 -18.39
N PHE A 220 7.88 0.16 -17.86
CA PHE A 220 9.19 -0.47 -17.69
C PHE A 220 9.71 -0.96 -19.05
N LYS A 221 10.81 -0.36 -19.50
CA LYS A 221 11.32 -0.58 -20.87
C LYS A 221 12.43 -1.64 -20.96
N ASN A 222 12.96 -2.09 -19.83
CA ASN A 222 14.10 -2.98 -19.82
C ASN A 222 13.66 -4.46 -19.86
N THR A 223 14.52 -5.32 -20.42
CA THR A 223 14.34 -6.77 -20.34
C THR A 223 14.72 -7.23 -18.94
N LEU A 224 13.85 -8.02 -18.31
CA LEU A 224 14.10 -8.68 -17.03
C LEU A 224 14.26 -10.18 -17.21
N ILE A 225 15.23 -10.74 -16.50
CA ILE A 225 15.47 -12.18 -16.41
C ILE A 225 15.45 -12.54 -14.93
N ALA A 226 14.71 -13.58 -14.58
CA ALA A 226 14.74 -14.16 -13.24
C ALA A 226 15.79 -15.28 -13.20
N ALA A 227 16.73 -15.21 -12.29
CA ALA A 227 17.77 -16.21 -12.12
C ALA A 227 17.87 -16.67 -10.66
N ARG A 228 18.09 -17.97 -10.43
CA ARG A 228 18.41 -18.52 -9.10
C ARG A 228 19.47 -19.59 -9.16
N SER A 229 20.15 -19.81 -8.04
CA SER A 229 21.07 -20.91 -7.78
C SER A 229 21.08 -21.25 -6.27
N ASP A 230 21.83 -22.24 -5.87
CA ASP A 230 21.96 -22.62 -4.46
C ASP A 230 22.50 -21.49 -3.59
N ASN A 231 23.32 -20.59 -4.15
CA ASN A 231 23.90 -19.46 -3.42
C ASN A 231 23.46 -18.13 -4.05
N MET A 232 22.31 -17.64 -3.61
CA MET A 232 21.72 -16.40 -4.12
C MET A 232 22.59 -15.15 -3.88
N HIS A 233 23.29 -15.11 -2.73
CA HIS A 233 24.15 -13.97 -2.44
C HIS A 233 25.32 -13.87 -3.44
N GLN A 234 25.98 -14.99 -3.71
CA GLN A 234 27.07 -15.04 -4.67
C GLN A 234 26.55 -14.80 -6.10
N LEU A 235 25.41 -15.39 -6.47
CA LEU A 235 24.77 -15.20 -7.76
C LEU A 235 24.55 -13.72 -8.07
N ILE A 236 23.93 -12.96 -7.15
CA ILE A 236 23.68 -11.52 -7.33
C ILE A 236 25.00 -10.76 -7.50
N LYS A 237 26.03 -11.13 -6.72
CA LYS A 237 27.34 -10.50 -6.77
C LYS A 237 28.03 -10.74 -8.11
N ASP A 238 27.98 -11.98 -8.62
CA ASP A 238 28.60 -12.33 -9.88
C ASP A 238 27.83 -11.73 -11.06
N LEU A 239 26.49 -11.80 -11.08
CA LEU A 239 25.68 -11.20 -12.13
C LEU A 239 25.87 -9.69 -12.27
N ARG A 240 26.13 -8.97 -11.19
CA ARG A 240 26.47 -7.54 -11.25
C ARG A 240 27.79 -7.24 -11.96
N THR A 241 28.66 -8.26 -12.15
CA THR A 241 29.92 -8.13 -12.91
C THR A 241 29.78 -8.58 -14.36
N MET A 242 28.64 -9.18 -14.73
CA MET A 242 28.39 -9.65 -16.08
C MET A 242 28.20 -8.46 -17.02
N GLU A 243 28.88 -8.48 -18.15
CA GLU A 243 28.69 -7.49 -19.21
C GLU A 243 27.28 -7.56 -19.76
N GLY A 244 26.62 -6.41 -19.94
CA GLY A 244 25.22 -6.34 -20.38
C GLY A 244 24.20 -6.36 -19.24
N VAL A 245 24.60 -6.59 -18.00
CA VAL A 245 23.72 -6.44 -16.83
C VAL A 245 23.76 -5.00 -16.33
N ALA A 246 22.62 -4.32 -16.36
CA ALA A 246 22.47 -2.96 -15.82
C ALA A 246 22.28 -2.97 -14.30
N ASP A 247 21.58 -3.96 -13.76
CA ASP A 247 21.38 -4.16 -12.33
C ASP A 247 20.92 -5.60 -12.02
N CYS A 248 21.12 -6.00 -10.75
CA CYS A 248 20.69 -7.29 -10.24
C CYS A 248 20.35 -7.19 -8.75
N TYR A 249 19.16 -7.61 -8.35
CA TYR A 249 18.67 -7.55 -6.98
C TYR A 249 17.81 -8.78 -6.63
N ALA A 250 17.70 -9.06 -5.33
CA ALA A 250 16.89 -10.19 -4.85
C ALA A 250 15.39 -9.89 -5.03
N PHE A 251 14.65 -10.90 -5.48
CA PHE A 251 13.21 -10.85 -5.65
C PHE A 251 12.59 -12.22 -5.30
N GLY A 252 12.11 -12.36 -4.08
CA GLY A 252 11.62 -13.64 -3.56
C GLY A 252 12.68 -14.75 -3.62
N GLU A 253 12.39 -15.85 -4.31
CA GLU A 253 13.32 -16.98 -4.49
C GLU A 253 14.30 -16.77 -5.66
N PHE A 254 14.15 -15.71 -6.44
CA PHE A 254 14.96 -15.39 -7.60
C PHE A 254 15.73 -14.08 -7.38
N ALA A 255 16.69 -13.85 -8.23
CA ALA A 255 17.22 -12.52 -8.50
C ALA A 255 16.61 -12.01 -9.80
N HIS A 256 16.16 -10.75 -9.81
CA HIS A 256 15.80 -10.06 -11.03
C HIS A 256 17.06 -9.40 -11.62
N VAL A 257 17.34 -9.78 -12.87
CA VAL A 257 18.50 -9.32 -13.65
C VAL A 257 17.98 -8.37 -14.71
N LYS A 258 18.27 -7.09 -14.56
CA LYS A 258 17.94 -6.07 -15.54
C LYS A 258 19.02 -6.03 -16.61
N MET A 259 18.64 -6.28 -17.86
CA MET A 259 19.56 -6.26 -19.00
C MET A 259 19.63 -4.85 -19.61
N ASN A 260 20.82 -4.47 -20.04
CA ASN A 260 21.03 -3.22 -20.76
C ASN A 260 20.75 -3.43 -22.26
N LEU A 261 19.68 -2.80 -22.79
CA LEU A 261 19.27 -2.91 -24.19
C LEU A 261 20.18 -2.14 -25.16
N ASP A 262 20.96 -1.18 -24.66
CA ASP A 262 21.75 -0.26 -25.48
C ASP A 262 23.16 -0.75 -25.81
N SER A 263 23.49 -2.02 -25.48
CA SER A 263 24.83 -2.60 -25.73
C SER A 263 24.81 -3.41 -27.03
N PRO A 264 25.21 -2.85 -28.19
CA PRO A 264 25.22 -3.57 -29.46
C PRO A 264 26.25 -4.71 -29.40
N GLY A 265 25.77 -5.94 -29.68
CA GLY A 265 26.64 -7.14 -29.77
C GLY A 265 26.71 -7.99 -28.50
N ILE A 266 26.08 -7.59 -27.42
CA ILE A 266 26.02 -8.40 -26.20
C ILE A 266 24.78 -9.31 -26.27
N GLN A 267 24.98 -10.61 -26.06
CA GLN A 267 23.87 -11.56 -25.89
C GLN A 267 23.19 -11.30 -24.55
N THR A 268 22.06 -10.58 -24.58
CA THR A 268 21.20 -10.30 -23.41
C THR A 268 20.14 -11.38 -23.26
N SER A 269 20.50 -12.65 -23.47
CA SER A 269 19.59 -13.79 -23.47
C SER A 269 19.69 -14.56 -22.14
N GLU A 270 18.64 -15.32 -21.84
CA GLU A 270 18.62 -16.29 -20.75
C GLU A 270 19.81 -17.26 -20.85
N GLU A 271 20.17 -17.65 -22.08
CA GLU A 271 21.26 -18.56 -22.34
C GLU A 271 22.62 -17.96 -21.95
N ALA A 272 22.85 -16.69 -22.23
CA ALA A 272 24.08 -15.98 -21.83
C ALA A 272 24.20 -15.88 -20.30
N VAL A 273 23.08 -15.57 -19.60
CA VAL A 273 23.04 -15.56 -18.15
C VAL A 273 23.33 -16.94 -17.58
N ARG A 274 22.72 -17.99 -18.14
CA ARG A 274 22.94 -19.39 -17.72
C ARG A 274 24.39 -19.81 -17.91
N GLN A 275 24.97 -19.53 -19.10
CA GLN A 275 26.38 -19.85 -19.39
C GLN A 275 27.33 -19.13 -18.45
N PHE A 276 27.12 -17.82 -18.22
CA PHE A 276 27.92 -17.05 -17.28
C PHE A 276 27.90 -17.64 -15.86
N LEU A 277 26.71 -18.04 -15.37
CA LEU A 277 26.58 -18.66 -14.06
C LEU A 277 27.26 -20.02 -13.98
N GLN A 278 27.24 -20.81 -15.07
CA GLN A 278 27.98 -22.09 -15.17
C GLN A 278 29.49 -21.87 -15.11
N GLU A 279 30.02 -20.88 -15.85
CA GLU A 279 31.44 -20.50 -15.80
C GLU A 279 31.88 -20.05 -14.40
N LYS A 280 30.97 -19.44 -13.63
CA LYS A 280 31.16 -19.06 -12.22
C LYS A 280 30.92 -20.20 -11.23
N GLN A 281 30.74 -21.44 -11.73
CA GLN A 281 30.54 -22.66 -10.94
C GLN A 281 29.30 -22.65 -10.02
N HIS A 282 28.24 -21.95 -10.44
CA HIS A 282 26.95 -22.07 -9.75
C HIS A 282 26.28 -23.42 -10.03
N HIS A 283 25.53 -23.91 -9.05
CA HIS A 283 24.78 -25.18 -9.14
C HIS A 283 23.28 -24.94 -9.04
N ASN A 284 22.46 -25.87 -9.55
CA ASN A 284 20.99 -25.79 -9.56
C ASN A 284 20.48 -24.48 -10.18
N ILE A 285 21.09 -24.11 -11.33
CA ILE A 285 20.80 -22.87 -12.02
C ILE A 285 19.43 -22.95 -12.71
N GLU A 286 18.54 -22.03 -12.37
CA GLU A 286 17.31 -21.78 -13.08
C GLU A 286 17.34 -20.34 -13.62
N VAL A 287 17.08 -20.18 -14.91
CA VAL A 287 17.02 -18.89 -15.60
C VAL A 287 15.77 -18.90 -16.48
N LYS A 288 14.95 -17.86 -16.37
CA LYS A 288 13.70 -17.69 -17.13
C LYS A 288 13.41 -16.22 -17.39
N PRO A 289 12.61 -15.89 -18.41
CA PRO A 289 12.14 -14.51 -18.59
C PRO A 289 11.30 -14.08 -17.40
N ALA A 290 11.34 -12.81 -17.07
CA ALA A 290 10.52 -12.21 -16.02
C ALA A 290 9.73 -11.02 -16.56
N GLU A 291 8.48 -10.90 -16.15
CA GLU A 291 7.69 -9.71 -16.34
C GLU A 291 8.00 -8.71 -15.22
N ALA A 292 8.01 -7.43 -15.55
CA ALA A 292 8.22 -6.38 -14.56
C ALA A 292 7.04 -6.30 -13.59
N THR A 293 7.34 -6.19 -12.31
CA THR A 293 6.36 -5.92 -11.26
C THR A 293 6.37 -4.44 -10.89
N VAL A 294 5.40 -4.00 -10.07
CA VAL A 294 5.41 -2.63 -9.53
C VAL A 294 6.68 -2.36 -8.70
N GLU A 295 7.22 -3.40 -8.03
CA GLU A 295 8.47 -3.30 -7.27
C GLU A 295 9.68 -3.02 -8.17
N ASP A 296 9.80 -3.71 -9.30
CA ASP A 296 10.86 -3.45 -10.29
C ASP A 296 10.80 -2.02 -10.81
N CYS A 297 9.59 -1.54 -11.12
CA CYS A 297 9.36 -0.17 -11.57
C CYS A 297 9.72 0.85 -10.48
N PHE A 298 9.36 0.57 -9.22
CA PHE A 298 9.69 1.43 -8.09
C PHE A 298 11.21 1.53 -7.89
N ILE A 299 11.94 0.39 -7.94
CA ILE A 299 13.40 0.35 -7.84
C ILE A 299 14.05 1.18 -8.96
N GLU A 300 13.51 1.12 -10.19
CA GLU A 300 13.99 1.91 -11.31
C GLU A 300 13.79 3.40 -11.09
N LEU A 301 12.60 3.80 -10.65
CA LEU A 301 12.27 5.21 -10.37
C LEU A 301 13.12 5.80 -9.23
N MET A 302 13.58 4.97 -8.27
CA MET A 302 14.45 5.43 -7.18
C MET A 302 15.86 5.84 -7.62
N LYS A 303 16.31 5.39 -8.79
CA LYS A 303 17.67 5.65 -9.31
C LYS A 303 17.75 6.94 -10.14
N ASN A 304 16.60 7.39 -10.63
CA ASN A 304 16.44 8.64 -11.40
C ASN A 304 16.13 9.81 -10.45
#